data_89f4255f1e8735a811d80ec8d0045e7f
#
_entry.id   89f4255f1e8735a811d80ec8d0045e7f
#
_cell.length_a   1.000
_cell.length_b   1.000
_cell.length_c   1.000
_cell.angle_alpha   90.00
_cell.angle_beta   90.00
_cell.angle_gamma   90.00
#
_symmetry.space_group_name_H-M   'P 1'
#
loop_
_entity.id
_entity.type
_entity.pdbx_description
1 polymer ?
#
loop_
_entity_poly.entity_id
_entity_poly.type
_entity_poly.pdbx_seq_one_letter_code
_entity_poly.pdbx_strand_id
1 'polypeptide(L)'
;VAATLLPSLLCAYGAGVAGAALRVARVARRNLLGLCSGLGRDARTPALTEWLHECLQQLSGKPLDAPLTFADLHDAPRYAGEPDSPHAISLQMITTCVSHNEPRTLPLGGAQFWFLREEFEQLFPASVVQWLVTQVGPPLEVEGRQYYHLPPGPKLPVLVATRMSLSFPLLISAVPLHEPSRRERRCEPTAPAADPEHNVADSMEGLTSAGQACGPVITAFRICWFSDGGISSNFPIHLFDAALPRWPTFAINLVYPQHAEEVNHGSSGRQSLEHAVFLPTENRHGWQRTYQSIATPLAAAELGRFLFAVVATMQNWRDLLQARAPGYRDRIVHVSLQGDEGGMNLDMPQEVLTRIADKGSLAGARFCSFSFENHYWIRWRNLASAYQRYTLEVARTDDPAQQVLAYRAAYAMVARGEPAPPSYRLGSEDKRLASQQLWGLMVEQGRTWEDLGPDLTDGAPRPLPQMKVTPIY
;
A
#
# COMPACT_ATOMS: atom_id res chain seq x y z
N VAL A 1 -28.34 50.91 -15.01
CA VAL A 1 -28.62 50.17 -13.77
C VAL A 1 -28.41 48.68 -14.00
N ALA A 2 -28.98 48.05 -15.06
CA ALA A 2 -28.79 46.60 -15.32
C ALA A 2 -27.33 46.23 -15.69
N ALA A 3 -26.60 47.11 -16.37
CA ALA A 3 -25.22 46.85 -16.81
C ALA A 3 -24.17 46.81 -15.67
N THR A 4 -24.51 47.39 -14.51
CA THR A 4 -23.63 47.39 -13.32
C THR A 4 -24.04 46.37 -12.28
N LEU A 5 -25.29 45.90 -12.26
CA LEU A 5 -25.78 44.92 -11.30
C LEU A 5 -25.21 43.53 -11.54
N LEU A 6 -25.08 43.07 -12.77
CA LEU A 6 -24.58 41.75 -13.11
C LEU A 6 -23.08 41.55 -12.71
N PRO A 7 -22.16 42.50 -13.04
CA PRO A 7 -20.78 42.42 -12.57
C PRO A 7 -20.66 42.48 -11.05
N SER A 8 -21.49 43.31 -10.37
CA SER A 8 -21.47 43.42 -8.92
C SER A 8 -21.92 42.12 -8.24
N LEU A 9 -22.95 41.44 -8.76
CA LEU A 9 -23.41 40.13 -8.28
C LEU A 9 -22.36 39.05 -8.51
N LEU A 10 -21.70 39.06 -9.68
CA LEU A 10 -20.61 38.11 -9.96
C LEU A 10 -19.41 38.35 -9.04
N CYS A 11 -19.05 39.58 -8.76
CA CYS A 11 -17.99 39.93 -7.82
C CYS A 11 -18.37 39.53 -6.38
N ALA A 12 -19.61 39.78 -5.96
CA ALA A 12 -20.10 39.36 -4.64
C ALA A 12 -20.15 37.84 -4.49
N TYR A 13 -20.58 37.12 -5.51
CA TYR A 13 -20.57 35.67 -5.56
C TYR A 13 -19.12 35.14 -5.51
N GLY A 14 -18.22 35.68 -6.33
CA GLY A 14 -16.80 35.33 -6.33
C GLY A 14 -16.12 35.58 -4.98
N ALA A 15 -16.40 36.74 -4.34
CA ALA A 15 -15.90 37.04 -2.99
C ALA A 15 -16.48 36.11 -1.94
N GLY A 16 -17.75 35.72 -2.06
CA GLY A 16 -18.40 34.75 -1.19
C GLY A 16 -17.77 33.37 -1.29
N VAL A 17 -17.54 32.87 -2.50
CA VAL A 17 -16.86 31.58 -2.75
C VAL A 17 -15.42 31.62 -2.23
N ALA A 18 -14.67 32.68 -2.49
CA ALA A 18 -13.30 32.84 -1.97
C ALA A 18 -13.28 32.87 -0.43
N GLY A 19 -14.23 33.61 0.17
CA GLY A 19 -14.38 33.66 1.62
C GLY A 19 -14.72 32.30 2.25
N ALA A 20 -15.59 31.52 1.62
CA ALA A 20 -15.91 30.15 2.04
C ALA A 20 -14.70 29.24 1.91
N ALA A 21 -13.98 29.28 0.79
CA ALA A 21 -12.77 28.50 0.59
C ALA A 21 -11.68 28.80 1.63
N LEU A 22 -11.48 30.09 1.95
CA LEU A 22 -10.53 30.51 3.00
C LEU A 22 -10.97 30.05 4.41
N ARG A 23 -12.27 30.00 4.70
CA ARG A 23 -12.78 29.45 5.96
C ARG A 23 -12.51 27.95 6.04
N VAL A 24 -12.83 27.21 4.99
CA VAL A 24 -12.57 25.76 4.90
C VAL A 24 -11.06 25.48 5.08
N ALA A 25 -10.19 26.21 4.39
CA ALA A 25 -8.74 26.06 4.51
C ALA A 25 -8.23 26.34 5.93
N ARG A 26 -8.78 27.37 6.62
CA ARG A 26 -8.42 27.66 8.02
C ARG A 26 -8.90 26.58 8.99
N VAL A 27 -10.11 26.05 8.79
CA VAL A 27 -10.65 24.97 9.62
C VAL A 27 -9.79 23.72 9.41
N ALA A 28 -9.57 23.32 8.17
CA ALA A 28 -8.74 22.16 7.86
C ALA A 28 -7.33 22.28 8.44
N ARG A 29 -6.67 23.43 8.28
CA ARG A 29 -5.33 23.65 8.86
C ARG A 29 -5.29 23.51 10.39
N ARG A 30 -6.33 23.98 11.10
CA ARG A 30 -6.42 23.87 12.56
C ARG A 30 -6.75 22.47 13.03
N ASN A 31 -7.36 21.66 12.16
CA ASN A 31 -7.81 20.31 12.44
C ASN A 31 -6.97 19.28 11.66
N LEU A 32 -5.64 19.45 11.66
CA LEU A 32 -4.69 18.51 11.04
C LEU A 32 -5.05 18.16 9.59
N LEU A 33 -5.32 19.18 8.77
CA LEU A 33 -5.64 19.12 7.34
C LEU A 33 -6.96 18.41 6.98
N GLY A 34 -7.87 18.22 7.94
CA GLY A 34 -9.20 17.64 7.72
C GLY A 34 -10.34 18.49 8.25
N LEU A 35 -11.55 18.29 7.75
CA LEU A 35 -12.76 18.92 8.26
C LEU A 35 -13.27 18.26 9.53
N CYS A 36 -13.02 16.94 9.69
CA CYS A 36 -13.44 16.12 10.81
C CYS A 36 -12.23 15.40 11.41
N SER A 37 -12.04 15.51 12.73
CA SER A 37 -10.95 14.80 13.45
C SER A 37 -11.23 13.29 13.65
N GLY A 38 -12.49 12.91 13.61
CA GLY A 38 -12.94 11.56 13.96
C GLY A 38 -13.20 11.36 15.46
N LEU A 39 -12.90 12.36 16.32
CA LEU A 39 -13.26 12.35 17.74
C LEU A 39 -14.52 13.15 18.01
N GLY A 40 -15.36 12.64 18.91
CA GLY A 40 -16.58 13.30 19.39
C GLY A 40 -16.26 14.44 20.35
N ARG A 41 -17.09 15.48 20.30
CA ARG A 41 -17.08 16.56 21.30
C ARG A 41 -18.04 16.30 22.45
N ASP A 42 -19.00 15.40 22.23
CA ASP A 42 -20.03 15.02 23.18
C ASP A 42 -19.94 13.55 23.55
N ALA A 43 -19.99 13.27 24.86
CA ALA A 43 -19.94 11.90 25.39
C ALA A 43 -21.18 11.01 25.08
N ARG A 44 -22.18 11.55 24.37
CA ARG A 44 -23.47 10.85 24.16
C ARG A 44 -23.46 9.91 22.96
N THR A 45 -22.68 10.21 21.93
CA THR A 45 -22.53 9.39 20.73
C THR A 45 -21.08 9.31 20.35
N PRO A 46 -20.48 8.11 20.28
CA PRO A 46 -19.09 7.97 19.88
C PRO A 46 -18.93 8.44 18.43
N ALA A 47 -17.87 9.22 18.17
CA ALA A 47 -17.49 9.55 16.80
C ALA A 47 -16.72 8.38 16.17
N LEU A 48 -16.30 8.53 14.93
CA LEU A 48 -15.72 7.47 14.13
C LEU A 48 -14.56 6.73 14.82
N THR A 49 -13.59 7.46 15.39
CA THR A 49 -12.41 6.83 15.99
C THR A 49 -12.74 6.14 17.32
N GLU A 50 -13.62 6.73 18.11
CA GLU A 50 -14.11 6.15 19.37
C GLU A 50 -14.94 4.89 19.09
N TRP A 51 -15.87 4.96 18.14
CA TRP A 51 -16.67 3.81 17.71
C TRP A 51 -15.79 2.66 17.19
N LEU A 52 -14.80 2.96 16.35
CA LEU A 52 -13.83 1.95 15.87
C LEU A 52 -13.06 1.32 17.03
N HIS A 53 -12.65 2.14 18.02
CA HIS A 53 -11.97 1.64 19.20
C HIS A 53 -12.85 0.67 19.98
N GLU A 54 -14.09 1.07 20.28
CA GLU A 54 -15.07 0.23 20.98
C GLU A 54 -15.32 -1.09 20.23
N CYS A 55 -15.54 -1.04 18.91
CA CYS A 55 -15.73 -2.23 18.09
C CYS A 55 -14.53 -3.18 18.14
N LEU A 56 -13.30 -2.67 17.97
CA LEU A 56 -12.09 -3.48 18.00
C LEU A 56 -11.88 -4.13 19.37
N GLN A 57 -12.12 -3.39 20.45
CA GLN A 57 -12.00 -3.91 21.81
C GLN A 57 -13.08 -4.96 22.11
N GLN A 58 -14.31 -4.73 21.69
CA GLN A 58 -15.39 -5.69 21.86
C GLN A 58 -15.12 -7.00 21.09
N LEU A 59 -14.66 -6.91 19.84
CA LEU A 59 -14.34 -8.09 19.02
C LEU A 59 -13.16 -8.89 19.56
N SER A 60 -12.16 -8.20 20.13
CA SER A 60 -10.98 -8.85 20.70
C SER A 60 -11.14 -9.28 22.17
N GLY A 61 -12.23 -8.87 22.84
CA GLY A 61 -12.42 -9.11 24.26
C GLY A 61 -11.48 -8.33 25.17
N LYS A 62 -10.83 -7.28 24.66
CA LYS A 62 -9.88 -6.45 25.43
C LYS A 62 -10.57 -5.24 26.07
N PRO A 63 -10.11 -4.77 27.24
CA PRO A 63 -10.64 -3.56 27.84
C PRO A 63 -10.23 -2.30 27.06
N LEU A 64 -10.97 -1.19 27.22
CA LEU A 64 -10.77 0.06 26.49
C LEU A 64 -9.43 0.77 26.78
N ASP A 65 -8.79 0.47 27.89
CA ASP A 65 -7.50 1.02 28.30
C ASP A 65 -6.28 0.19 27.82
N ALA A 66 -6.53 -0.99 27.22
CA ALA A 66 -5.51 -1.85 26.65
C ALA A 66 -5.82 -2.13 25.16
N PRO A 67 -5.49 -1.19 24.25
CA PRO A 67 -5.88 -1.29 22.85
C PRO A 67 -5.32 -2.55 22.18
N LEU A 68 -6.11 -3.12 21.25
CA LEU A 68 -5.70 -4.25 20.41
C LEU A 68 -4.48 -3.85 19.58
N THR A 69 -3.42 -4.64 19.67
CA THR A 69 -2.16 -4.45 18.92
C THR A 69 -2.00 -5.48 17.82
N PHE A 70 -1.06 -5.26 16.91
CA PHE A 70 -0.68 -6.27 15.91
C PHE A 70 -0.05 -7.50 16.57
N ALA A 71 0.66 -7.35 17.69
CA ALA A 71 1.18 -8.49 18.44
C ALA A 71 0.06 -9.39 18.97
N ASP A 72 -1.03 -8.82 19.47
CA ASP A 72 -2.18 -9.61 19.92
C ASP A 72 -2.79 -10.44 18.77
N LEU A 73 -2.78 -9.92 17.53
CA LEU A 73 -3.21 -10.66 16.35
C LEU A 73 -2.23 -11.77 15.96
N HIS A 74 -0.93 -11.50 16.06
CA HIS A 74 0.11 -12.50 15.78
C HIS A 74 0.02 -13.69 16.75
N ASP A 75 -0.29 -13.42 18.01
CA ASP A 75 -0.38 -14.39 19.08
C ASP A 75 -1.81 -14.91 19.31
N ALA A 76 -2.75 -14.60 18.43
CA ALA A 76 -4.13 -15.06 18.53
C ALA A 76 -4.23 -16.59 18.57
N PRO A 77 -5.28 -17.16 19.22
CA PRO A 77 -5.51 -18.58 19.23
C PRO A 77 -5.62 -19.17 17.82
N ARG A 78 -4.96 -20.29 17.58
CA ARG A 78 -4.99 -21.02 16.31
C ARG A 78 -5.99 -22.16 16.34
N TYR A 79 -6.57 -22.45 15.17
CA TYR A 79 -7.40 -23.64 15.01
C TYR A 79 -6.55 -24.91 14.84
N ALA A 80 -7.08 -26.04 15.28
CA ALA A 80 -6.43 -27.33 15.06
C ALA A 80 -6.31 -27.62 13.55
N GLY A 81 -5.08 -27.89 13.08
CA GLY A 81 -4.81 -28.16 11.66
C GLY A 81 -4.46 -26.93 10.81
N GLU A 82 -4.38 -25.74 11.40
CA GLU A 82 -3.82 -24.60 10.69
C GLU A 82 -2.37 -24.87 10.23
N PRO A 83 -2.01 -24.39 9.01
CA PRO A 83 -0.63 -24.47 8.55
C PRO A 83 0.31 -23.74 9.49
N ASP A 84 1.51 -24.27 9.66
CA ASP A 84 2.55 -23.59 10.43
C ASP A 84 2.91 -22.25 9.76
N SER A 85 2.60 -21.16 10.44
CA SER A 85 2.80 -19.79 10.02
C SER A 85 3.42 -19.01 11.19
N PRO A 86 4.34 -18.06 10.96
CA PRO A 86 4.94 -17.28 12.03
C PRO A 86 3.91 -16.49 12.85
N HIS A 87 2.77 -16.14 12.25
CA HIS A 87 1.69 -15.37 12.88
C HIS A 87 0.35 -16.07 12.72
N ALA A 88 -0.49 -16.06 13.76
CA ALA A 88 -1.84 -16.59 13.69
C ALA A 88 -2.70 -15.73 12.75
N ILE A 89 -2.69 -14.40 12.94
CA ILE A 89 -3.37 -13.45 12.06
C ILE A 89 -2.34 -12.41 11.61
N SER A 90 -2.13 -12.28 10.30
CA SER A 90 -1.29 -11.25 9.69
C SER A 90 -2.17 -10.18 9.06
N LEU A 91 -2.41 -9.09 9.79
CA LEU A 91 -3.16 -7.94 9.30
C LEU A 91 -2.19 -6.95 8.64
N GLN A 92 -2.52 -6.50 7.44
CA GLN A 92 -1.78 -5.45 6.75
C GLN A 92 -2.74 -4.40 6.19
N MET A 93 -2.33 -3.15 6.24
CA MET A 93 -3.08 -2.02 5.68
C MET A 93 -2.12 -1.10 4.93
N ILE A 94 -2.66 -0.29 4.01
CA ILE A 94 -1.86 0.73 3.31
C ILE A 94 -2.28 2.11 3.82
N THR A 95 -1.31 2.98 4.00
CA THR A 95 -1.45 4.42 4.18
C THR A 95 -0.52 5.13 3.23
N THR A 96 -0.80 6.39 2.91
CA THR A 96 0.06 7.18 2.04
C THR A 96 0.80 8.25 2.84
N CYS A 97 2.14 8.20 2.83
CA CYS A 97 2.94 9.29 3.34
C CYS A 97 3.03 10.39 2.27
N VAL A 98 2.18 11.41 2.40
CA VAL A 98 2.09 12.51 1.43
C VAL A 98 3.36 13.35 1.40
N SER A 99 4.07 13.45 2.53
CA SER A 99 5.34 14.19 2.63
C SER A 99 6.48 13.54 1.85
N HIS A 100 6.46 12.22 1.69
CA HIS A 100 7.45 11.46 0.92
C HIS A 100 6.94 11.00 -0.45
N ASN A 101 5.67 11.25 -0.76
CA ASN A 101 5.01 10.80 -1.99
C ASN A 101 5.07 9.28 -2.20
N GLU A 102 4.90 8.50 -1.13
CA GLU A 102 5.03 7.04 -1.19
C GLU A 102 3.98 6.31 -0.36
N PRO A 103 3.56 5.11 -0.79
CA PRO A 103 2.77 4.22 0.05
C PRO A 103 3.62 3.67 1.19
N ARG A 104 2.96 3.40 2.32
CA ARG A 104 3.54 2.69 3.45
C ARG A 104 2.60 1.57 3.88
N THR A 105 3.18 0.39 4.08
CA THR A 105 2.43 -0.75 4.64
C THR A 105 2.44 -0.67 6.17
N LEU A 106 1.30 -0.88 6.78
CA LEU A 106 1.11 -0.95 8.21
C LEU A 106 0.95 -2.42 8.66
N PRO A 107 1.55 -2.81 9.77
CA PRO A 107 2.35 -2.02 10.69
C PRO A 107 3.68 -1.57 10.07
N LEU A 108 4.14 -0.37 10.44
CA LEU A 108 5.37 0.20 9.89
C LEU A 108 6.58 -0.65 10.28
N GLY A 109 7.30 -1.17 9.29
CA GLY A 109 8.55 -1.90 9.50
C GLY A 109 9.76 -0.97 9.49
N GLY A 110 10.61 -1.04 10.52
CA GLY A 110 11.92 -0.39 10.54
C GLY A 110 11.98 1.13 10.49
N ALA A 111 10.86 1.80 10.26
CA ALA A 111 10.80 3.25 10.18
C ALA A 111 10.74 3.87 11.58
N GLN A 112 11.63 4.81 11.84
CA GLN A 112 11.70 5.51 13.12
C GLN A 112 10.86 6.79 13.05
N PHE A 113 9.58 6.67 13.33
CA PHE A 113 8.70 7.82 13.49
C PHE A 113 8.46 8.15 14.96
N TRP A 114 8.14 9.42 15.17
CA TRP A 114 7.82 10.00 16.48
C TRP A 114 6.48 10.68 16.39
N PHE A 115 5.79 10.84 17.51
CA PHE A 115 4.53 11.56 17.58
C PHE A 115 4.55 12.58 18.72
N LEU A 116 3.73 13.61 18.58
CA LEU A 116 3.43 14.57 19.64
C LEU A 116 2.12 14.17 20.33
N ARG A 117 2.14 14.15 21.65
CA ARG A 117 0.97 13.77 22.46
C ARG A 117 -0.24 14.66 22.14
N GLU A 118 -0.04 15.97 22.08
CA GLU A 118 -1.10 16.93 21.82
C GLU A 118 -1.74 16.81 20.41
N GLU A 119 -1.00 16.30 19.40
CA GLU A 119 -1.54 16.04 18.08
C GLU A 119 -2.34 14.72 18.07
N PHE A 120 -1.86 13.71 18.76
CA PHE A 120 -2.55 12.43 18.88
C PHE A 120 -3.83 12.52 19.72
N GLU A 121 -3.86 13.35 20.77
CA GLU A 121 -5.06 13.62 21.58
C GLU A 121 -6.18 14.31 20.75
N GLN A 122 -5.86 14.90 19.58
CA GLN A 122 -6.87 15.42 18.67
C GLN A 122 -7.49 14.34 17.77
N LEU A 123 -6.87 13.17 17.66
CA LEU A 123 -7.22 12.11 16.69
C LEU A 123 -7.66 10.81 17.36
N PHE A 124 -7.18 10.53 18.56
CA PHE A 124 -7.34 9.24 19.23
C PHE A 124 -7.92 9.42 20.65
N PRO A 125 -8.69 8.43 21.16
CA PRO A 125 -9.14 8.44 22.54
C PRO A 125 -7.98 8.59 23.52
N ALA A 126 -8.22 9.33 24.61
CA ALA A 126 -7.18 9.60 25.62
C ALA A 126 -6.57 8.33 26.23
N SER A 127 -7.35 7.26 26.39
CA SER A 127 -6.88 5.95 26.85
C SER A 127 -5.82 5.36 25.91
N VAL A 128 -6.03 5.45 24.59
CA VAL A 128 -5.09 4.96 23.57
C VAL A 128 -3.81 5.78 23.57
N VAL A 129 -3.91 7.11 23.63
CA VAL A 129 -2.73 7.99 23.68
C VAL A 129 -1.93 7.75 24.94
N GLN A 130 -2.59 7.64 26.08
CA GLN A 130 -1.95 7.33 27.35
C GLN A 130 -1.24 5.97 27.30
N TRP A 131 -1.89 4.96 26.73
CA TRP A 131 -1.29 3.64 26.54
C TRP A 131 -0.03 3.73 25.66
N LEU A 132 -0.08 4.43 24.52
CA LEU A 132 1.07 4.63 23.62
C LEU A 132 2.27 5.25 24.37
N VAL A 133 2.03 6.30 25.17
CA VAL A 133 3.07 6.96 25.95
C VAL A 133 3.71 6.00 26.98
N THR A 134 2.93 5.07 27.57
CA THR A 134 3.46 4.09 28.53
C THR A 134 4.27 2.97 27.88
N GLN A 135 4.09 2.70 26.57
CA GLN A 135 4.82 1.63 25.86
C GLN A 135 6.20 2.04 25.37
N VAL A 136 6.51 3.33 25.42
CA VAL A 136 7.77 3.89 24.93
C VAL A 136 8.55 4.54 26.05
N GLY A 137 9.84 4.71 25.84
CA GLY A 137 10.71 5.39 26.83
C GLY A 137 10.37 6.88 27.00
N PRO A 138 11.18 7.61 27.79
CA PRO A 138 10.94 9.03 28.01
C PRO A 138 10.99 9.79 26.68
N PRO A 139 10.21 10.89 26.57
CA PRO A 139 10.18 11.70 25.36
C PRO A 139 11.54 12.37 25.10
N LEU A 140 11.83 12.60 23.84
CA LEU A 140 12.94 13.45 23.42
C LEU A 140 12.46 14.90 23.36
N GLU A 141 13.07 15.78 24.11
CA GLU A 141 12.75 17.19 24.08
C GLU A 141 13.58 17.91 23.01
N VAL A 142 12.90 18.48 22.02
CA VAL A 142 13.53 19.28 20.96
C VAL A 142 12.67 20.53 20.75
N GLU A 143 13.31 21.70 20.77
CA GLU A 143 12.65 23.01 20.61
C GLU A 143 11.44 23.22 21.53
N GLY A 144 11.53 22.73 22.77
CA GLY A 144 10.47 22.86 23.78
C GLY A 144 9.25 21.97 23.55
N ARG A 145 9.34 20.98 22.66
CA ARG A 145 8.30 19.96 22.41
C ARG A 145 8.77 18.58 22.80
N GLN A 146 7.85 17.75 23.29
CA GLN A 146 8.12 16.38 23.72
C GLN A 146 7.69 15.40 22.64
N TYR A 147 8.68 14.80 21.98
CA TYR A 147 8.48 13.79 20.93
C TYR A 147 8.58 12.40 21.54
N TYR A 148 7.55 11.60 21.37
CA TYR A 148 7.50 10.20 21.79
C TYR A 148 7.79 9.30 20.59
N HIS A 149 8.63 8.28 20.78
CA HIS A 149 8.90 7.31 19.72
C HIS A 149 7.62 6.52 19.40
N LEU A 150 7.27 6.34 18.13
CA LEU A 150 6.16 5.47 17.76
C LEU A 150 6.53 4.03 18.12
N PRO A 151 5.65 3.26 18.80
CA PRO A 151 5.94 1.85 19.09
C PRO A 151 6.29 1.06 17.83
N PRO A 152 7.21 0.06 17.93
CA PRO A 152 7.54 -0.80 16.79
C PRO A 152 6.30 -1.54 16.28
N GLY A 153 6.30 -1.92 14.99
CA GLY A 153 5.16 -2.44 14.28
C GLY A 153 4.26 -3.43 15.04
N PRO A 154 4.79 -4.50 15.67
CA PRO A 154 3.95 -5.43 16.43
C PRO A 154 3.23 -4.80 17.63
N LYS A 155 3.83 -3.82 18.28
CA LYS A 155 3.23 -3.09 19.43
C LYS A 155 2.36 -1.90 19.01
N LEU A 156 2.22 -1.61 17.72
CA LEU A 156 1.33 -0.55 17.27
C LEU A 156 -0.13 -0.97 17.50
N PRO A 157 -0.99 -0.09 18.06
CA PRO A 157 -2.42 -0.37 18.11
C PRO A 157 -3.04 -0.44 16.72
N VAL A 158 -3.87 -1.44 16.48
CA VAL A 158 -4.62 -1.62 15.24
C VAL A 158 -5.46 -0.38 14.91
N LEU A 159 -6.03 0.27 15.94
CA LEU A 159 -6.77 1.52 15.77
C LEU A 159 -5.94 2.62 15.10
N VAL A 160 -4.66 2.78 15.49
CA VAL A 160 -3.78 3.81 14.91
C VAL A 160 -3.56 3.54 13.43
N ALA A 161 -3.27 2.29 13.08
CA ALA A 161 -3.12 1.88 11.69
C ALA A 161 -4.41 2.07 10.88
N THR A 162 -5.54 1.65 11.42
CA THR A 162 -6.85 1.83 10.77
C THR A 162 -7.13 3.30 10.52
N ARG A 163 -6.88 4.16 11.52
CA ARG A 163 -7.09 5.61 11.40
C ARG A 163 -6.17 6.26 10.37
N MET A 164 -4.91 5.82 10.26
CA MET A 164 -3.98 6.26 9.22
C MET A 164 -4.48 5.86 7.82
N SER A 165 -4.93 4.61 7.68
CA SER A 165 -5.40 4.05 6.41
C SER A 165 -6.70 4.68 5.90
N LEU A 166 -7.59 5.15 6.79
CA LEU A 166 -8.88 5.74 6.43
C LEU A 166 -8.92 7.27 6.47
N SER A 167 -7.79 7.95 6.61
CA SER A 167 -7.69 9.41 6.65
C SER A 167 -7.96 10.04 5.27
N PHE A 168 -9.24 9.97 4.81
CA PHE A 168 -9.65 10.47 3.52
C PHE A 168 -9.34 11.97 3.36
N PRO A 169 -8.65 12.38 2.28
CA PRO A 169 -8.18 13.75 2.12
C PRO A 169 -9.27 14.81 2.29
N LEU A 170 -8.96 15.85 3.00
CA LEU A 170 -9.81 16.98 3.34
C LEU A 170 -11.01 16.66 4.23
N LEU A 171 -11.63 15.49 4.12
CA LEU A 171 -12.78 15.11 4.93
C LEU A 171 -12.35 14.72 6.34
N ILE A 172 -11.41 13.81 6.44
CA ILE A 172 -10.90 13.27 7.70
C ILE A 172 -9.46 13.74 7.91
N SER A 173 -9.14 14.20 9.12
CA SER A 173 -7.82 14.73 9.46
C SER A 173 -6.70 13.73 9.13
N ALA A 174 -5.63 14.22 8.54
CA ALA A 174 -4.42 13.45 8.34
C ALA A 174 -3.73 13.15 9.68
N VAL A 175 -2.96 12.09 9.75
CA VAL A 175 -2.20 11.73 10.94
C VAL A 175 -0.77 12.26 10.80
N PRO A 176 -0.34 13.20 11.66
CA PRO A 176 1.04 13.68 11.65
C PRO A 176 1.94 12.69 12.40
N LEU A 177 3.04 12.32 11.78
CA LEU A 177 4.19 11.72 12.43
C LEU A 177 5.41 12.58 12.19
N HIS A 178 6.45 12.37 12.96
CA HIS A 178 7.67 13.17 12.89
C HIS A 178 8.87 12.27 12.66
N GLU A 179 9.73 12.65 11.74
CA GLU A 179 11.01 11.99 11.54
C GLU A 179 12.17 12.89 11.98
N PRO A 180 13.22 12.35 12.61
CA PRO A 180 14.33 13.15 13.06
C PRO A 180 15.14 13.68 11.86
N SER A 181 15.42 14.99 11.86
CA SER A 181 16.40 15.59 10.97
C SER A 181 17.78 15.42 11.61
N ARG A 182 18.59 14.52 11.06
CA ARG A 182 19.93 14.24 11.55
C ARG A 182 20.91 15.23 10.94
N ARG A 183 21.63 15.98 11.78
CA ARG A 183 22.76 16.75 11.32
C ARG A 183 24.02 15.91 11.53
N GLU A 184 24.71 15.55 10.46
CA GLU A 184 26.03 14.91 10.57
C GLU A 184 26.98 15.88 11.28
N ARG A 185 27.45 15.53 12.47
CA ARG A 185 28.65 16.19 13.03
C ARG A 185 29.82 15.69 12.22
N ARG A 186 30.44 16.59 11.48
CA ARG A 186 31.78 16.37 10.93
C ARG A 186 32.73 16.29 12.10
N CYS A 187 33.06 15.09 12.55
CA CYS A 187 34.17 14.88 13.47
C CYS A 187 35.46 15.13 12.68
N GLU A 188 36.27 16.06 13.09
CA GLU A 188 37.62 16.19 12.52
C GLU A 188 38.38 14.88 12.77
N PRO A 189 39.05 14.30 11.77
CA PRO A 189 39.72 13.02 11.94
C PRO A 189 41.04 13.23 12.68
N THR A 190 41.09 12.79 13.92
CA THR A 190 42.33 12.60 14.66
C THR A 190 42.77 11.14 14.64
N ALA A 191 42.88 10.51 13.47
CA ALA A 191 43.65 9.28 13.23
C ALA A 191 43.55 8.87 11.74
N PRO A 192 44.54 8.16 11.18
CA PRO A 192 44.58 7.83 9.76
C PRO A 192 43.47 6.87 9.37
N ALA A 193 42.94 7.10 8.18
CA ALA A 193 41.79 6.43 7.59
C ALA A 193 41.90 4.92 7.63
N ALA A 194 40.95 4.28 8.32
CA ALA A 194 40.51 2.94 8.03
C ALA A 194 39.28 3.04 7.10
N ASP A 195 39.23 2.18 6.10
CA ASP A 195 38.30 2.16 4.95
C ASP A 195 36.85 2.55 5.24
N PRO A 196 36.21 3.33 4.34
CA PRO A 196 34.84 3.83 4.52
C PRO A 196 33.76 2.83 4.03
N GLU A 197 33.88 1.55 4.34
CA GLU A 197 32.89 0.55 3.91
C GLU A 197 32.30 -0.23 5.07
N HIS A 198 31.32 0.38 5.74
CA HIS A 198 30.36 -0.41 6.52
C HIS A 198 28.93 0.08 6.31
N ASN A 199 28.09 -0.88 5.90
CA ASN A 199 26.67 -0.78 5.68
C ASN A 199 25.91 -0.04 6.80
N VAL A 200 25.07 0.90 6.43
CA VAL A 200 24.19 1.71 7.31
C VAL A 200 23.05 0.88 7.96
N ALA A 201 22.89 -0.40 7.60
CA ALA A 201 21.78 -1.22 8.08
C ALA A 201 22.00 -1.97 9.40
N ASP A 202 23.26 -2.20 9.83
CA ASP A 202 23.56 -3.08 10.98
C ASP A 202 24.03 -2.37 12.27
N SER A 203 23.94 -1.04 12.35
CA SER A 203 24.59 -0.28 13.44
C SER A 203 23.68 0.05 14.63
N MET A 204 22.66 -0.74 14.95
CA MET A 204 21.81 -0.46 16.13
C MET A 204 21.97 -1.42 17.31
N GLU A 205 22.79 -2.46 17.25
CA GLU A 205 22.99 -3.40 18.38
C GLU A 205 24.30 -3.26 19.17
N GLY A 206 25.06 -2.20 19.00
CA GLY A 206 26.38 -2.06 19.60
C GLY A 206 26.59 -0.87 20.54
N LEU A 207 25.68 -0.57 21.46
CA LEU A 207 25.85 0.50 22.45
C LEU A 207 26.09 -0.03 23.86
N THR A 208 27.20 -0.75 24.06
CA THR A 208 27.77 -0.87 25.40
C THR A 208 29.30 -0.93 25.31
N SER A 209 29.91 0.06 25.90
CA SER A 209 31.30 0.23 26.39
C SER A 209 32.20 1.13 25.57
N ALA A 210 32.54 2.26 26.23
CA ALA A 210 33.80 2.99 26.23
C ALA A 210 34.47 3.31 24.88
N GLY A 211 33.90 4.29 24.21
CA GLY A 211 34.56 5.08 23.15
C GLY A 211 33.59 6.15 22.73
N GLN A 212 33.94 7.42 22.80
CA GLN A 212 33.06 8.52 22.38
C GLN A 212 32.70 8.38 20.89
N ALA A 213 31.72 7.56 20.59
CA ALA A 213 31.11 7.53 19.29
C ALA A 213 30.25 8.79 19.13
N CYS A 214 30.70 9.70 18.29
CA CYS A 214 29.96 10.89 17.86
C CYS A 214 28.77 10.42 17.01
N GLY A 215 27.72 9.91 17.66
CA GLY A 215 26.48 9.53 16.99
C GLY A 215 25.76 10.76 16.41
N PRO A 216 24.93 10.63 15.39
CA PRO A 216 24.17 11.73 14.82
C PRO A 216 23.25 12.34 15.91
N VAL A 217 23.42 13.63 16.17
CA VAL A 217 22.57 14.36 17.13
C VAL A 217 21.29 14.78 16.43
N ILE A 218 20.14 14.38 16.98
CA ILE A 218 18.83 14.86 16.52
C ILE A 218 18.69 16.32 16.92
N THR A 219 18.63 17.23 15.94
CA THR A 219 18.57 18.67 16.16
C THR A 219 17.21 19.27 15.86
N ALA A 220 16.39 18.59 15.06
CA ALA A 220 15.06 19.01 14.66
C ALA A 220 14.23 17.80 14.21
N PHE A 221 12.95 17.98 14.13
CA PHE A 221 12.02 17.02 13.53
C PHE A 221 11.34 17.61 12.29
N ARG A 222 11.10 16.76 11.29
CA ARG A 222 10.27 17.08 10.13
C ARG A 222 8.94 16.37 10.26
N ILE A 223 7.85 17.09 9.94
CA ILE A 223 6.52 16.51 9.96
C ILE A 223 6.29 15.68 8.70
N CYS A 224 5.79 14.47 8.89
CA CYS A 224 5.37 13.55 7.84
C CYS A 224 3.85 13.37 7.94
N TRP A 225 3.13 13.79 6.91
CA TRP A 225 1.68 13.70 6.86
C TRP A 225 1.24 12.37 6.27
N PHE A 226 0.46 11.62 7.04
CA PHE A 226 -0.13 10.35 6.60
C PHE A 226 -1.61 10.54 6.31
N SER A 227 -2.03 10.02 5.17
CA SER A 227 -3.40 10.10 4.68
C SER A 227 -3.85 8.73 4.15
N ASP A 228 -5.06 8.69 3.62
CA ASP A 228 -5.74 7.48 3.13
C ASP A 228 -4.85 6.61 2.23
N GLY A 229 -4.92 5.30 2.45
CA GLY A 229 -4.22 4.32 1.62
C GLY A 229 -4.70 4.30 0.17
N GLY A 230 -5.97 4.62 -0.06
CA GLY A 230 -6.58 4.70 -1.37
C GLY A 230 -6.01 5.78 -2.29
N ILE A 231 -5.20 6.72 -1.77
CA ILE A 231 -4.43 7.66 -2.61
C ILE A 231 -3.40 6.91 -3.47
N SER A 232 -2.80 5.86 -2.94
CA SER A 232 -1.71 5.12 -3.59
C SER A 232 -2.11 3.71 -4.04
N SER A 233 -3.03 3.04 -3.36
CA SER A 233 -3.57 1.73 -3.70
C SER A 233 -4.93 1.51 -3.06
N ASN A 234 -5.95 1.27 -3.88
CA ASN A 234 -7.29 0.91 -3.43
C ASN A 234 -7.50 -0.61 -3.35
N PHE A 235 -6.60 -1.38 -3.93
CA PHE A 235 -6.75 -2.82 -4.06
C PHE A 235 -5.41 -3.56 -3.90
N PRO A 236 -4.86 -3.63 -2.68
CA PRO A 236 -3.51 -4.12 -2.42
C PRO A 236 -3.39 -5.66 -2.41
N ILE A 237 -3.93 -6.34 -3.41
CA ILE A 237 -3.92 -7.81 -3.52
C ILE A 237 -2.52 -8.42 -3.55
N HIS A 238 -1.51 -7.61 -3.83
CA HIS A 238 -0.11 -8.02 -3.91
C HIS A 238 0.55 -8.28 -2.56
N LEU A 239 0.00 -7.75 -1.46
CA LEU A 239 0.63 -7.82 -0.13
C LEU A 239 0.84 -9.26 0.37
N PHE A 240 -0.04 -10.18 -0.01
CA PHE A 240 0.00 -11.58 0.42
C PHE A 240 0.24 -12.55 -0.75
N ASP A 241 0.79 -12.06 -1.86
CA ASP A 241 0.96 -12.87 -3.05
C ASP A 241 2.39 -13.39 -3.22
N ALA A 242 2.49 -14.57 -3.84
CA ALA A 242 3.74 -15.21 -4.21
C ALA A 242 3.63 -15.76 -5.64
N ALA A 243 4.75 -16.03 -6.30
CA ALA A 243 4.74 -16.60 -7.65
C ALA A 243 3.96 -17.92 -7.70
N LEU A 244 4.20 -18.80 -6.73
CA LEU A 244 3.47 -20.06 -6.52
C LEU A 244 2.92 -20.07 -5.08
N PRO A 245 1.77 -19.45 -4.82
CA PRO A 245 1.22 -19.39 -3.48
C PRO A 245 0.75 -20.78 -3.02
N ARG A 246 1.08 -21.14 -1.78
CA ARG A 246 0.53 -22.35 -1.17
C ARG A 246 -0.98 -22.25 -0.98
N TRP A 247 -1.46 -21.05 -0.62
CA TRP A 247 -2.87 -20.73 -0.46
C TRP A 247 -3.17 -19.46 -1.26
N PRO A 248 -4.24 -19.45 -2.08
CA PRO A 248 -4.63 -18.26 -2.81
C PRO A 248 -5.16 -17.19 -1.85
N THR A 249 -4.91 -15.93 -2.16
CA THR A 249 -5.52 -14.79 -1.48
C THR A 249 -6.78 -14.39 -2.23
N PHE A 250 -7.93 -14.45 -1.58
CA PHE A 250 -9.19 -13.99 -2.16
C PHE A 250 -9.38 -12.50 -1.95
N ALA A 251 -10.04 -11.84 -2.89
CA ALA A 251 -10.29 -10.42 -2.82
C ALA A 251 -11.68 -10.04 -3.33
N ILE A 252 -12.25 -9.00 -2.73
CA ILE A 252 -13.51 -8.40 -3.14
C ILE A 252 -13.21 -6.99 -3.66
N ASN A 253 -13.55 -6.74 -4.92
CA ASN A 253 -13.35 -5.46 -5.56
C ASN A 253 -14.69 -4.76 -5.76
N LEU A 254 -14.82 -3.55 -5.22
CA LEU A 254 -16.00 -2.72 -5.42
C LEU A 254 -15.85 -1.93 -6.72
N VAL A 255 -16.82 -2.09 -7.63
CA VAL A 255 -16.82 -1.39 -8.93
C VAL A 255 -18.06 -0.50 -9.04
N TYR A 256 -17.89 0.70 -9.57
CA TYR A 256 -19.00 1.63 -9.76
C TYR A 256 -19.65 1.45 -11.14
N PRO A 257 -20.93 1.88 -11.33
CA PRO A 257 -21.73 1.59 -12.52
C PRO A 257 -21.09 1.94 -13.86
N GLN A 258 -20.22 2.94 -13.90
CA GLN A 258 -19.48 3.32 -15.10
C GLN A 258 -18.55 2.21 -15.63
N HIS A 259 -18.27 1.21 -14.79
CA HIS A 259 -17.48 0.02 -15.12
C HIS A 259 -18.36 -1.22 -15.28
N ALA A 260 -19.58 -1.18 -14.76
CA ALA A 260 -20.51 -2.30 -14.79
C ALA A 260 -21.27 -2.42 -16.12
N GLU A 261 -21.45 -1.30 -16.86
CA GLU A 261 -22.11 -1.31 -18.17
C GLU A 261 -21.33 -2.13 -19.20
N GLU A 262 -20.01 -2.23 -19.07
CA GLU A 262 -19.18 -3.05 -19.97
C GLU A 262 -19.20 -4.55 -19.62
N VAL A 263 -19.53 -4.90 -18.39
CA VAL A 263 -19.66 -6.30 -17.96
C VAL A 263 -21.02 -6.89 -18.34
N ASN A 264 -22.03 -6.04 -18.51
CA ASN A 264 -23.40 -6.44 -18.82
C ASN A 264 -23.92 -5.75 -20.09
N HIS A 265 -23.71 -6.34 -21.25
CA HIS A 265 -24.46 -6.02 -22.45
C HIS A 265 -25.94 -6.39 -22.26
N GLY A 266 -26.75 -5.41 -21.91
CA GLY A 266 -28.20 -5.49 -22.05
C GLY A 266 -29.01 -5.22 -20.79
N SER A 267 -29.64 -4.12 -20.82
CA SER A 267 -30.86 -3.64 -20.18
C SER A 267 -30.69 -2.49 -19.19
N SER A 268 -31.25 -1.37 -19.57
CA SER A 268 -31.67 -0.25 -18.73
C SER A 268 -32.79 -0.76 -17.77
N GLY A 269 -32.37 -1.34 -16.67
CA GLY A 269 -33.26 -1.80 -15.62
C GLY A 269 -32.43 -2.13 -14.38
N ARG A 270 -33.01 -2.00 -13.19
CA ARG A 270 -32.41 -2.43 -11.92
C ARG A 270 -31.67 -3.75 -12.15
N GLN A 271 -30.34 -3.74 -12.08
CA GLN A 271 -29.53 -4.95 -12.18
C GLN A 271 -30.05 -5.98 -11.17
N SER A 272 -30.34 -7.20 -11.64
CA SER A 272 -30.62 -8.27 -10.71
C SER A 272 -29.39 -8.47 -9.81
N LEU A 273 -29.61 -8.87 -8.57
CA LEU A 273 -28.56 -9.10 -7.58
C LEU A 273 -27.44 -10.00 -8.14
N GLU A 274 -27.82 -11.02 -8.91
CA GLU A 274 -26.90 -11.98 -9.52
C GLU A 274 -25.96 -11.37 -10.57
N HIS A 275 -26.41 -10.37 -11.32
CA HIS A 275 -25.58 -9.65 -12.28
C HIS A 275 -24.71 -8.58 -11.64
N ALA A 276 -25.04 -8.16 -10.40
CA ALA A 276 -24.24 -7.19 -9.66
C ALA A 276 -22.97 -7.81 -9.05
N VAL A 277 -22.86 -9.14 -8.96
CA VAL A 277 -21.75 -9.84 -8.33
C VAL A 277 -21.16 -10.86 -9.28
N PHE A 278 -19.89 -10.70 -9.62
CA PHE A 278 -19.22 -11.48 -10.65
C PHE A 278 -17.87 -12.02 -10.19
N LEU A 279 -17.63 -13.33 -10.39
CA LEU A 279 -16.31 -13.97 -10.28
C LEU A 279 -15.93 -14.51 -11.66
N PRO A 280 -14.77 -14.13 -12.23
CA PRO A 280 -14.28 -14.72 -13.48
C PRO A 280 -14.04 -16.22 -13.34
N THR A 281 -14.78 -17.04 -14.06
CA THR A 281 -14.66 -18.50 -14.06
C THR A 281 -13.87 -19.03 -15.26
N GLU A 282 -13.72 -18.24 -16.31
CA GLU A 282 -12.99 -18.59 -17.53
C GLU A 282 -11.80 -17.68 -17.77
N ASN A 283 -10.77 -18.19 -18.42
CA ASN A 283 -9.55 -17.45 -18.73
C ASN A 283 -9.78 -16.23 -19.64
N ARG A 284 -10.92 -16.14 -20.29
CA ARG A 284 -11.31 -15.02 -21.16
C ARG A 284 -12.03 -13.90 -20.43
N HIS A 285 -12.52 -14.15 -19.23
CA HIS A 285 -13.26 -13.18 -18.44
C HIS A 285 -12.34 -12.30 -17.58
N GLY A 286 -12.78 -11.09 -17.27
CA GLY A 286 -12.15 -10.21 -16.30
C GLY A 286 -10.86 -9.50 -16.74
N TRP A 287 -10.45 -9.62 -18.02
CA TRP A 287 -9.28 -8.91 -18.54
C TRP A 287 -9.60 -7.72 -19.44
N GLN A 288 -10.85 -7.50 -19.74
CA GLN A 288 -11.31 -6.40 -20.59
C GLN A 288 -10.93 -5.05 -20.00
N ARG A 289 -10.60 -4.13 -20.89
CA ARG A 289 -10.29 -2.76 -20.46
C ARG A 289 -11.59 -2.05 -20.12
N THR A 290 -11.64 -1.41 -18.97
CA THR A 290 -12.75 -0.52 -18.61
C THR A 290 -12.67 0.74 -19.45
N TYR A 291 -13.80 1.17 -19.99
CA TYR A 291 -13.95 2.43 -20.73
C TYR A 291 -14.78 3.40 -19.90
N GLN A 292 -14.27 4.60 -19.70
CA GLN A 292 -14.99 5.68 -19.02
C GLN A 292 -15.27 6.80 -20.01
N SER A 293 -16.53 7.04 -20.31
CA SER A 293 -16.92 8.19 -21.13
C SER A 293 -16.76 9.50 -20.34
N ILE A 294 -15.97 10.40 -20.87
CA ILE A 294 -15.75 11.73 -20.29
C ILE A 294 -16.76 12.72 -20.87
N ALA A 295 -17.20 12.52 -22.10
CA ALA A 295 -18.08 13.44 -22.82
C ALA A 295 -19.41 13.68 -22.09
N THR A 296 -19.80 14.93 -22.00
CA THR A 296 -21.07 15.40 -21.43
C THR A 296 -21.49 16.71 -22.12
N PRO A 297 -22.80 17.01 -22.18
CA PRO A 297 -23.27 18.24 -22.83
C PRO A 297 -22.75 19.56 -22.20
N LEU A 298 -22.33 19.52 -20.93
CA LEU A 298 -21.86 20.69 -20.20
C LEU A 298 -20.32 20.69 -20.13
N ALA A 299 -19.67 21.68 -20.76
CA ALA A 299 -18.22 21.80 -20.83
C ALA A 299 -17.54 21.82 -19.44
N ALA A 300 -18.13 22.47 -18.44
CA ALA A 300 -17.60 22.48 -17.08
C ALA A 300 -17.66 21.08 -16.41
N ALA A 301 -18.72 20.32 -16.66
CA ALA A 301 -18.87 18.96 -16.16
C ALA A 301 -17.90 17.99 -16.89
N GLU A 302 -17.67 18.21 -18.18
CA GLU A 302 -16.70 17.46 -18.98
C GLU A 302 -15.28 17.64 -18.46
N LEU A 303 -14.87 18.88 -18.18
CA LEU A 303 -13.59 19.19 -17.56
C LEU A 303 -13.48 18.54 -16.16
N GLY A 304 -14.53 18.63 -15.36
CA GLY A 304 -14.58 18.00 -14.04
C GLY A 304 -14.41 16.48 -14.11
N ARG A 305 -15.12 15.79 -15.03
CA ARG A 305 -14.96 14.36 -15.27
C ARG A 305 -13.56 13.98 -15.76
N PHE A 306 -12.99 14.81 -16.66
CA PHE A 306 -11.61 14.59 -17.12
C PHE A 306 -10.60 14.65 -15.97
N LEU A 307 -10.66 15.69 -15.13
CA LEU A 307 -9.76 15.81 -13.98
C LEU A 307 -9.95 14.67 -12.98
N PHE A 308 -11.19 14.26 -12.73
CA PHE A 308 -11.47 13.12 -11.88
C PHE A 308 -10.92 11.82 -12.48
N ALA A 309 -11.06 11.60 -13.79
CA ALA A 309 -10.52 10.43 -14.48
C ALA A 309 -8.98 10.41 -14.43
N VAL A 310 -8.31 11.56 -14.52
CA VAL A 310 -6.86 11.66 -14.34
C VAL A 310 -6.45 11.19 -12.94
N VAL A 311 -7.10 11.73 -11.90
CA VAL A 311 -6.82 11.32 -10.50
C VAL A 311 -7.10 9.84 -10.30
N ALA A 312 -8.24 9.35 -10.75
CA ALA A 312 -8.61 7.93 -10.65
C ALA A 312 -7.61 7.02 -11.40
N THR A 313 -7.10 7.46 -12.55
CA THR A 313 -6.06 6.72 -13.27
C THR A 313 -4.76 6.68 -12.47
N MET A 314 -4.34 7.79 -11.90
CA MET A 314 -3.13 7.85 -11.06
C MET A 314 -3.21 6.92 -9.84
N GLN A 315 -4.38 6.83 -9.21
CA GLN A 315 -4.60 5.99 -8.03
C GLN A 315 -4.69 4.49 -8.35
N ASN A 316 -5.34 4.14 -9.46
CA ASN A 316 -5.76 2.75 -9.70
C ASN A 316 -4.95 2.01 -10.77
N TRP A 317 -4.06 2.67 -11.52
CA TRP A 317 -3.39 2.03 -12.66
C TRP A 317 -2.59 0.77 -12.29
N ARG A 318 -1.91 0.78 -11.15
CA ARG A 318 -1.11 -0.35 -10.64
C ARG A 318 -2.02 -1.52 -10.24
N ASP A 319 -3.04 -1.23 -9.46
CA ASP A 319 -3.99 -2.21 -8.96
C ASP A 319 -4.78 -2.86 -10.10
N LEU A 320 -5.20 -2.06 -11.08
CA LEU A 320 -5.90 -2.56 -12.27
C LEU A 320 -5.03 -3.46 -13.15
N LEU A 321 -3.73 -3.18 -13.27
CA LEU A 321 -2.83 -4.06 -14.00
C LEU A 321 -2.72 -5.43 -13.34
N GLN A 322 -2.60 -5.46 -12.01
CA GLN A 322 -2.57 -6.71 -11.25
C GLN A 322 -3.90 -7.44 -11.27
N ALA A 323 -5.00 -6.74 -11.01
CA ALA A 323 -6.33 -7.34 -10.97
C ALA A 323 -6.73 -8.03 -12.29
N ARG A 324 -6.16 -7.61 -13.42
CA ARG A 324 -6.38 -8.21 -14.74
C ARG A 324 -5.43 -9.36 -15.09
N ALA A 325 -4.36 -9.51 -14.33
CA ALA A 325 -3.38 -10.54 -14.61
C ALA A 325 -3.96 -11.93 -14.35
N PRO A 326 -3.60 -12.94 -15.18
CA PRO A 326 -3.98 -14.32 -14.92
C PRO A 326 -3.45 -14.79 -13.57
N GLY A 327 -4.25 -15.59 -12.85
CA GLY A 327 -3.92 -16.03 -11.50
C GLY A 327 -4.16 -14.96 -10.41
N TYR A 328 -4.61 -13.75 -10.82
CA TYR A 328 -5.17 -12.74 -9.92
C TYR A 328 -6.67 -12.60 -10.15
N ARG A 329 -7.10 -12.38 -11.39
CA ARG A 329 -8.51 -12.13 -11.73
C ARG A 329 -9.47 -13.26 -11.35
N ASP A 330 -9.01 -14.49 -11.39
CA ASP A 330 -9.79 -15.70 -11.06
C ASP A 330 -10.13 -15.84 -9.57
N ARG A 331 -9.54 -15.04 -8.69
CA ARG A 331 -9.76 -15.01 -7.24
C ARG A 331 -10.31 -13.67 -6.73
N ILE A 332 -10.76 -12.81 -7.64
CA ILE A 332 -11.32 -11.51 -7.33
C ILE A 332 -12.80 -11.51 -7.67
N VAL A 333 -13.65 -11.38 -6.65
CA VAL A 333 -15.08 -11.13 -6.85
C VAL A 333 -15.30 -9.63 -7.05
N HIS A 334 -15.94 -9.26 -8.13
CA HIS A 334 -16.34 -7.89 -8.41
C HIS A 334 -17.77 -7.66 -7.95
N VAL A 335 -17.98 -6.63 -7.13
CA VAL A 335 -19.30 -6.20 -6.64
C VAL A 335 -19.60 -4.83 -7.25
N SER A 336 -20.62 -4.80 -8.11
CA SER A 336 -21.09 -3.57 -8.73
C SER A 336 -22.01 -2.80 -7.78
N LEU A 337 -21.61 -1.55 -7.46
CA LEU A 337 -22.38 -0.64 -6.62
C LEU A 337 -23.22 0.29 -7.50
N GLN A 338 -24.46 0.60 -7.07
CA GLN A 338 -25.30 1.61 -7.69
C GLN A 338 -24.90 3.01 -7.19
N GLY A 339 -25.42 4.05 -7.84
CA GLY A 339 -25.06 5.43 -7.50
C GLY A 339 -25.48 5.89 -6.10
N ASP A 340 -26.43 5.20 -5.48
CA ASP A 340 -26.88 5.40 -4.10
C ASP A 340 -26.16 4.49 -3.08
N GLU A 341 -25.32 3.55 -3.55
CA GLU A 341 -24.61 2.58 -2.73
C GLU A 341 -23.15 2.98 -2.54
N GLY A 342 -22.77 3.36 -1.34
CA GLY A 342 -21.39 3.68 -0.99
C GLY A 342 -20.87 5.01 -1.53
N GLY A 343 -19.57 5.11 -1.78
CA GLY A 343 -18.90 6.34 -2.18
C GLY A 343 -18.92 7.38 -1.07
N MET A 344 -19.34 8.61 -1.43
CA MET A 344 -19.48 9.73 -0.48
C MET A 344 -20.88 9.81 0.14
N ASN A 345 -21.75 8.83 -0.09
CA ASN A 345 -23.06 8.77 0.53
C ASN A 345 -22.95 8.26 1.97
N LEU A 346 -22.85 9.17 2.93
CA LEU A 346 -22.69 8.87 4.36
C LEU A 346 -24.05 8.67 5.08
N ASP A 347 -25.18 8.93 4.41
CA ASP A 347 -26.52 8.81 4.96
C ASP A 347 -27.35 7.84 4.10
N MET A 348 -26.97 6.56 4.13
CA MET A 348 -27.65 5.52 3.38
C MET A 348 -28.87 5.00 4.17
N PRO A 349 -30.07 4.94 3.53
CA PRO A 349 -31.24 4.31 4.14
C PRO A 349 -31.00 2.80 4.40
N GLN A 350 -31.74 2.25 5.37
CA GLN A 350 -31.62 0.83 5.75
C GLN A 350 -31.81 -0.13 4.56
N GLU A 351 -32.67 0.20 3.61
CA GLU A 351 -32.90 -0.60 2.40
C GLU A 351 -31.65 -0.68 1.51
N VAL A 352 -30.89 0.42 1.40
CA VAL A 352 -29.63 0.47 0.64
C VAL A 352 -28.56 -0.36 1.35
N LEU A 353 -28.47 -0.25 2.68
CA LEU A 353 -27.54 -1.04 3.49
C LEU A 353 -27.82 -2.54 3.38
N THR A 354 -29.11 -2.94 3.43
CA THR A 354 -29.53 -4.33 3.25
C THR A 354 -29.14 -4.85 1.87
N ARG A 355 -29.38 -4.06 0.81
CA ARG A 355 -29.01 -4.43 -0.57
C ARG A 355 -27.49 -4.62 -0.73
N ILE A 356 -26.66 -3.79 -0.09
CA ILE A 356 -25.21 -3.95 -0.09
C ILE A 356 -24.82 -5.23 0.68
N ALA A 357 -25.45 -5.51 1.80
CA ALA A 357 -25.22 -6.72 2.58
C ALA A 357 -25.57 -7.99 1.79
N ASP A 358 -26.67 -7.97 1.05
CA ASP A 358 -27.06 -9.07 0.16
C ASP A 358 -26.04 -9.31 -0.96
N LYS A 359 -25.49 -8.24 -1.55
CA LYS A 359 -24.39 -8.34 -2.51
C LYS A 359 -23.12 -8.94 -1.87
N GLY A 360 -22.82 -8.56 -0.64
CA GLY A 360 -21.71 -9.14 0.13
C GLY A 360 -21.90 -10.64 0.38
N SER A 361 -23.10 -11.05 0.75
CA SER A 361 -23.45 -12.46 0.95
C SER A 361 -23.30 -13.27 -0.33
N LEU A 362 -23.77 -12.72 -1.45
CA LEU A 362 -23.61 -13.36 -2.76
C LEU A 362 -22.14 -13.40 -3.20
N ALA A 363 -21.36 -12.38 -2.89
CA ALA A 363 -19.90 -12.38 -3.15
C ALA A 363 -19.20 -13.52 -2.42
N GLY A 364 -19.55 -13.75 -1.16
CA GLY A 364 -19.07 -14.92 -0.39
C GLY A 364 -19.49 -16.25 -1.04
N ALA A 365 -20.75 -16.36 -1.48
CA ALA A 365 -21.24 -17.56 -2.15
C ALA A 365 -20.53 -17.84 -3.49
N ARG A 366 -20.13 -16.79 -4.24
CA ARG A 366 -19.37 -16.94 -5.49
C ARG A 366 -17.99 -17.61 -5.26
N PHE A 367 -17.35 -17.39 -4.12
CA PHE A 367 -16.08 -18.05 -3.81
C PHE A 367 -16.22 -19.57 -3.62
N CYS A 368 -17.41 -20.09 -3.32
CA CYS A 368 -17.63 -21.52 -3.25
C CYS A 368 -17.49 -22.23 -4.61
N SER A 369 -17.55 -21.49 -5.72
CA SER A 369 -17.31 -22.00 -7.08
C SER A 369 -15.87 -21.85 -7.57
N PHE A 370 -14.95 -21.41 -6.71
CA PHE A 370 -13.54 -21.24 -7.06
C PHE A 370 -12.85 -22.57 -7.34
N SER A 371 -12.13 -22.64 -8.46
CA SER A 371 -11.38 -23.84 -8.84
C SER A 371 -9.90 -23.70 -8.41
N PHE A 372 -9.52 -24.38 -7.33
CA PHE A 372 -8.13 -24.43 -6.86
C PHE A 372 -7.20 -25.04 -7.90
N GLU A 373 -7.60 -26.13 -8.55
CA GLU A 373 -6.79 -26.80 -9.56
C GLU A 373 -6.49 -25.89 -10.74
N ASN A 374 -7.52 -25.22 -11.28
CA ASN A 374 -7.34 -24.27 -12.38
C ASN A 374 -6.46 -23.08 -11.97
N HIS A 375 -6.64 -22.58 -10.73
CA HIS A 375 -5.82 -21.50 -10.20
C HIS A 375 -4.34 -21.87 -10.13
N TYR A 376 -3.99 -23.01 -9.52
CA TYR A 376 -2.60 -23.47 -9.42
C TYR A 376 -2.00 -23.73 -10.80
N TRP A 377 -2.78 -24.26 -11.75
CA TRP A 377 -2.35 -24.47 -13.11
C TRP A 377 -2.03 -23.15 -13.82
N ILE A 378 -2.89 -22.14 -13.71
CA ILE A 378 -2.66 -20.81 -14.27
C ILE A 378 -1.39 -20.18 -13.66
N ARG A 379 -1.20 -20.28 -12.34
CA ARG A 379 0.00 -19.76 -11.65
C ARG A 379 1.28 -20.43 -12.14
N TRP A 380 1.24 -21.74 -12.27
CA TRP A 380 2.36 -22.49 -12.84
C TRP A 380 2.66 -22.07 -14.28
N ARG A 381 1.66 -22.00 -15.15
CA ARG A 381 1.82 -21.57 -16.54
C ARG A 381 2.40 -20.17 -16.66
N ASN A 382 1.97 -19.25 -15.79
CA ASN A 382 2.51 -17.90 -15.71
C ASN A 382 4.00 -17.91 -15.35
N LEU A 383 4.36 -18.62 -14.28
CA LEU A 383 5.75 -18.71 -13.85
C LEU A 383 6.63 -19.36 -14.92
N ALA A 384 6.21 -20.49 -15.46
CA ALA A 384 6.98 -21.22 -16.47
C ALA A 384 7.28 -20.36 -17.71
N SER A 385 6.25 -19.66 -18.25
CA SER A 385 6.44 -18.78 -19.39
C SER A 385 7.32 -17.57 -19.08
N ALA A 386 7.18 -16.97 -17.91
CA ALA A 386 7.97 -15.83 -17.49
C ALA A 386 9.44 -16.23 -17.22
N TYR A 387 9.66 -17.38 -16.58
CA TYR A 387 10.98 -17.90 -16.27
C TYR A 387 11.75 -18.28 -17.54
N GLN A 388 11.11 -18.99 -18.49
CA GLN A 388 11.72 -19.31 -19.75
C GLN A 388 12.19 -18.05 -20.48
N ARG A 389 11.32 -17.05 -20.65
CA ARG A 389 11.68 -15.78 -21.29
C ARG A 389 12.83 -15.07 -20.59
N TYR A 390 12.81 -15.03 -19.27
CA TYR A 390 13.85 -14.37 -18.49
C TYR A 390 15.20 -15.05 -18.66
N THR A 391 15.27 -16.39 -18.59
CA THR A 391 16.52 -17.13 -18.78
C THR A 391 17.04 -17.08 -20.21
N LEU A 392 16.16 -17.07 -21.22
CA LEU A 392 16.53 -16.82 -22.62
C LEU A 392 17.16 -15.42 -22.80
N GLU A 393 16.60 -14.39 -22.18
CA GLU A 393 17.19 -13.04 -22.21
C GLU A 393 18.57 -13.02 -21.55
N VAL A 394 18.74 -13.69 -20.41
CA VAL A 394 20.05 -13.82 -19.73
C VAL A 394 21.06 -14.54 -20.65
N ALA A 395 20.68 -15.65 -21.27
CA ALA A 395 21.56 -16.39 -22.19
C ALA A 395 22.00 -15.53 -23.37
N ARG A 396 21.11 -14.73 -23.95
CA ARG A 396 21.43 -13.79 -25.03
C ARG A 396 22.39 -12.69 -24.60
N THR A 397 22.31 -12.21 -23.35
CA THR A 397 23.26 -11.21 -22.83
C THR A 397 24.66 -11.79 -22.58
N ASP A 398 24.78 -13.13 -22.49
CA ASP A 398 26.08 -13.82 -22.35
C ASP A 398 26.74 -14.10 -23.72
N ASP A 399 26.09 -13.77 -24.84
CA ASP A 399 26.62 -13.97 -26.18
C ASP A 399 27.78 -12.99 -26.48
N PRO A 400 29.01 -13.49 -26.72
CA PRO A 400 30.17 -12.65 -27.02
C PRO A 400 30.00 -11.78 -28.26
N ALA A 401 29.11 -12.17 -29.19
CA ALA A 401 28.85 -11.43 -30.42
C ALA A 401 28.01 -10.18 -30.23
N GLN A 402 27.26 -10.10 -29.15
CA GLN A 402 26.36 -8.95 -28.84
C GLN A 402 27.01 -7.82 -28.05
N GLN A 403 28.24 -7.87 -27.71
CA GLN A 403 29.19 -6.86 -27.20
C GLN A 403 28.66 -5.68 -26.37
N VAL A 404 27.55 -5.74 -25.70
CA VAL A 404 27.16 -4.71 -24.74
C VAL A 404 27.51 -5.20 -23.35
N LEU A 405 28.56 -4.61 -22.77
CA LEU A 405 29.01 -4.82 -21.37
C LEU A 405 28.68 -6.23 -20.86
N ALA A 406 29.54 -7.17 -21.23
CA ALA A 406 29.33 -8.55 -20.83
C ALA A 406 29.25 -8.63 -19.31
N TYR A 407 28.06 -8.81 -18.75
CA TYR A 407 27.86 -9.12 -17.32
C TYR A 407 28.82 -10.22 -16.87
N ARG A 408 29.10 -11.20 -17.74
CA ARG A 408 30.13 -12.23 -17.56
C ARG A 408 31.50 -11.65 -17.28
N ALA A 409 31.90 -10.58 -17.98
CA ALA A 409 33.18 -9.93 -17.75
C ALA A 409 33.24 -9.27 -16.35
N ALA A 410 32.19 -8.60 -15.93
CA ALA A 410 32.11 -8.00 -14.61
C ALA A 410 32.18 -9.07 -13.48
N TYR A 411 31.50 -10.20 -13.66
CA TYR A 411 31.59 -11.32 -12.70
C TYR A 411 32.97 -12.01 -12.75
N ALA A 412 33.56 -12.16 -13.93
CA ALA A 412 34.90 -12.74 -14.08
C ALA A 412 35.98 -11.86 -13.41
N MET A 413 35.86 -10.54 -13.45
CA MET A 413 36.76 -9.63 -12.71
C MET A 413 36.68 -9.88 -11.20
N VAL A 414 35.47 -9.95 -10.65
CA VAL A 414 35.27 -10.24 -9.23
C VAL A 414 35.84 -11.60 -8.83
N ALA A 415 35.70 -12.62 -9.69
CA ALA A 415 36.25 -13.96 -9.46
C ALA A 415 37.78 -14.00 -9.45
N ARG A 416 38.43 -13.19 -10.29
CA ARG A 416 39.90 -13.13 -10.35
C ARG A 416 40.53 -12.27 -9.25
N GLY A 417 39.73 -11.73 -8.32
CA GLY A 417 40.23 -10.85 -7.27
C GLY A 417 40.62 -9.46 -7.77
N GLU A 418 40.22 -9.10 -9.00
CA GLU A 418 40.37 -7.76 -9.55
C GLU A 418 39.53 -6.77 -8.72
N PRO A 419 39.90 -5.47 -8.66
CA PRO A 419 39.13 -4.51 -7.88
C PRO A 419 37.66 -4.50 -8.37
N ALA A 420 36.76 -4.92 -7.48
CA ALA A 420 35.34 -4.90 -7.74
C ALA A 420 34.85 -3.46 -7.97
N PRO A 421 33.74 -3.27 -8.70
CA PRO A 421 33.08 -1.98 -8.76
C PRO A 421 32.89 -1.40 -7.35
N PRO A 422 32.95 -0.09 -7.16
CA PRO A 422 32.98 0.53 -5.82
C PRO A 422 31.72 0.31 -4.99
N SER A 423 30.58 -0.05 -5.61
CA SER A 423 29.29 -0.21 -4.95
C SER A 423 28.89 -1.68 -4.80
N TYR A 424 28.17 -1.99 -3.71
CA TYR A 424 27.51 -3.28 -3.46
C TYR A 424 28.44 -4.51 -3.55
N ARG A 425 29.58 -4.45 -2.91
CA ARG A 425 30.56 -5.55 -2.91
C ARG A 425 29.99 -6.80 -2.24
N LEU A 426 30.29 -7.97 -2.82
CA LEU A 426 30.01 -9.24 -2.19
C LEU A 426 31.04 -9.49 -1.08
N GLY A 427 30.61 -9.46 0.18
CA GLY A 427 31.49 -9.41 1.36
C GLY A 427 32.27 -10.69 1.67
N SER A 428 32.05 -11.83 0.94
CA SER A 428 32.77 -13.06 1.14
C SER A 428 33.05 -13.78 -0.19
N GLU A 429 34.06 -14.66 -0.18
CA GLU A 429 34.40 -15.49 -1.32
C GLU A 429 33.28 -16.46 -1.67
N ASP A 430 32.62 -17.03 -0.67
CA ASP A 430 31.47 -17.94 -0.87
C ASP A 430 30.33 -17.24 -1.61
N LYS A 431 30.01 -15.99 -1.26
CA LYS A 431 28.99 -15.19 -1.95
C LYS A 431 29.38 -14.89 -3.41
N ARG A 432 30.68 -14.67 -3.67
CA ARG A 432 31.18 -14.45 -5.03
C ARG A 432 31.05 -15.71 -5.88
N LEU A 433 31.48 -16.85 -5.34
CA LEU A 433 31.35 -18.16 -6.02
C LEU A 433 29.90 -18.52 -6.25
N ALA A 434 29.03 -18.35 -5.28
CA ALA A 434 27.59 -18.59 -5.41
C ALA A 434 26.96 -17.70 -6.51
N SER A 435 27.34 -16.43 -6.59
CA SER A 435 26.86 -15.51 -7.63
C SER A 435 27.28 -15.94 -9.03
N GLN A 436 28.53 -16.42 -9.19
CA GLN A 436 29.02 -16.96 -10.45
C GLN A 436 28.31 -18.25 -10.86
N GLN A 437 28.12 -19.16 -9.92
CA GLN A 437 27.38 -20.41 -10.16
C GLN A 437 25.96 -20.09 -10.59
N LEU A 438 25.28 -19.15 -9.93
CA LEU A 438 23.93 -18.73 -10.30
C LEU A 438 23.89 -18.21 -11.74
N TRP A 439 24.83 -17.34 -12.13
CA TRP A 439 24.91 -16.82 -13.49
C TRP A 439 25.07 -17.94 -14.50
N GLY A 440 26.01 -18.87 -14.26
CA GLY A 440 26.25 -20.03 -15.12
C GLY A 440 24.99 -20.89 -15.30
N LEU A 441 24.30 -21.20 -14.22
CA LEU A 441 23.06 -21.98 -14.24
C LEU A 441 21.95 -21.29 -15.05
N MET A 442 21.80 -19.95 -14.92
CA MET A 442 20.80 -19.20 -15.66
C MET A 442 21.09 -19.19 -17.17
N VAL A 443 22.35 -19.01 -17.55
CA VAL A 443 22.79 -19.04 -18.95
C VAL A 443 22.60 -20.45 -19.54
N GLU A 444 23.03 -21.49 -18.84
CA GLU A 444 22.83 -22.88 -19.25
C GLU A 444 21.35 -23.23 -19.44
N GLN A 445 20.51 -22.79 -18.50
CA GLN A 445 19.07 -22.98 -18.61
C GLN A 445 18.48 -22.28 -19.83
N GLY A 446 18.92 -21.06 -20.12
CA GLY A 446 18.47 -20.32 -21.30
C GLY A 446 18.86 -21.02 -22.61
N ARG A 447 20.11 -21.51 -22.72
CA ARG A 447 20.59 -22.29 -23.88
C ARG A 447 19.83 -23.61 -24.03
N THR A 448 19.57 -24.29 -22.91
CA THR A 448 18.75 -25.51 -22.90
C THR A 448 17.35 -25.27 -23.49
N TRP A 449 16.72 -24.13 -23.20
CA TRP A 449 15.43 -23.78 -23.81
C TRP A 449 15.53 -23.54 -25.31
N GLU A 450 16.61 -22.93 -25.80
CA GLU A 450 16.87 -22.74 -27.25
C GLU A 450 17.01 -24.10 -27.96
N ASP A 451 17.74 -25.02 -27.36
CA ASP A 451 17.95 -26.36 -27.91
C ASP A 451 16.69 -27.24 -27.89
N LEU A 452 15.87 -27.14 -26.83
CA LEU A 452 14.61 -27.87 -26.71
C LEU A 452 13.55 -27.42 -27.73
N GLY A 453 13.55 -26.13 -28.08
CA GLY A 453 12.67 -25.53 -29.09
C GLY A 453 11.27 -25.13 -28.66
N PRO A 454 10.51 -25.85 -27.76
CA PRO A 454 9.15 -25.44 -27.38
C PRO A 454 9.10 -24.11 -26.70
N ASP A 455 8.19 -23.23 -27.15
CA ASP A 455 7.91 -21.94 -26.55
C ASP A 455 6.76 -22.06 -25.52
N LEU A 456 7.09 -21.95 -24.22
CA LEU A 456 6.10 -22.01 -23.14
C LEU A 456 5.17 -20.79 -23.09
N THR A 457 5.45 -19.74 -23.87
CA THR A 457 4.54 -18.61 -24.03
C THR A 457 3.39 -18.92 -24.96
N ASP A 458 3.53 -19.96 -25.81
CA ASP A 458 2.44 -20.43 -26.65
C ASP A 458 1.33 -21.05 -25.78
N GLY A 459 0.10 -20.62 -26.02
CA GLY A 459 -1.05 -21.01 -25.20
C GLY A 459 -0.95 -20.63 -23.71
N ALA A 460 0.01 -19.78 -23.32
CA ALA A 460 0.10 -19.28 -21.94
C ALA A 460 -1.03 -18.29 -21.64
N PRO A 461 -1.41 -18.16 -20.37
CA PRO A 461 -2.42 -17.19 -19.95
C PRO A 461 -2.08 -15.75 -20.36
N ARG A 462 -3.08 -14.97 -20.76
CA ARG A 462 -2.90 -13.59 -21.24
C ARG A 462 -3.54 -12.58 -20.27
N PRO A 463 -2.94 -11.38 -20.10
CA PRO A 463 -1.67 -10.89 -20.63
C PRO A 463 -0.47 -11.66 -20.09
N LEU A 464 0.60 -11.80 -20.88
CA LEU A 464 1.81 -12.52 -20.45
C LEU A 464 2.46 -11.81 -19.24
N PRO A 465 2.82 -12.55 -18.19
CA PRO A 465 3.55 -12.00 -17.06
C PRO A 465 4.99 -11.66 -17.47
N GLN A 466 5.60 -10.72 -16.75
CA GLN A 466 7.01 -10.36 -16.89
C GLN A 466 7.69 -10.48 -15.54
N MET A 467 8.84 -11.16 -15.49
CA MET A 467 9.70 -11.10 -14.32
C MET A 467 10.42 -9.75 -14.29
N LYS A 468 10.32 -9.04 -13.19
CA LYS A 468 10.98 -7.75 -12.97
C LYS A 468 11.61 -7.74 -11.57
N VAL A 469 12.77 -7.11 -11.47
CA VAL A 469 13.34 -6.76 -10.17
C VAL A 469 12.69 -5.44 -9.76
N THR A 470 11.92 -5.47 -8.67
CA THR A 470 11.25 -4.30 -8.12
C THR A 470 11.62 -4.16 -6.65
N PRO A 471 11.81 -2.92 -6.14
CA PRO A 471 12.02 -2.71 -4.72
C PRO A 471 10.81 -3.20 -3.92
N ILE A 472 11.07 -3.72 -2.73
CA ILE A 472 10.05 -4.09 -1.74
C ILE A 472 9.91 -2.86 -0.84
N TYR A 473 8.70 -2.29 -0.74
CA TYR A 473 8.38 -1.13 0.07
C TYR A 473 7.61 -1.54 1.32
#